data_4c55defa08e58d97549b47526d11f300
#
_entry.id   4c55defa08e58d97549b47526d11f300
#
_cell.length_a   1.000
_cell.length_b   1.000
_cell.length_c   1.000
_cell.angle_alpha   90.00
_cell.angle_beta   90.00
_cell.angle_gamma   90.00
#
_symmetry.space_group_name_H-M   'P 1'
#
loop_
_entity.id
_entity.type
_entity.pdbx_description
1 polymer ?
#
loop_
_entity_poly.entity_id
_entity_poly.type
_entity_poly.pdbx_seq_one_letter_code
_entity_poly.pdbx_strand_id
1 'polypeptide(L)'
;MSGIPRSASTPDDVAIDAAATAALDLVAEGACVGLGSGRTAAAFIVKLGGRAQMGFRVTGVPASQAASRLALDVGIPLVSLDNSVLLDLTVDGADEVAPNLDLIKGLGGALVRERIVAAASKRQVILVASSKLVPALGTRHRIPVEVIPFAVGPVTRALTSLGLMPNLRADPAPSAPAHSTPAVSDNGNVTVDCALARPLADADAARALEAAILSIAGVVDTGLFLGTAERVIVGYPDHHVETLVRRGSSYADT
;
A
#
# COMPACT_ATOMS: atom_id res chain seq x y z
N MET A 1 -38.12 1.61 -9.93
CA MET A 1 -36.88 1.81 -9.15
C MET A 1 -36.43 0.44 -8.67
N SER A 2 -35.59 -0.25 -9.43
CA SER A 2 -35.04 -1.57 -9.05
C SER A 2 -33.81 -1.33 -8.18
N GLY A 3 -33.95 -1.60 -6.87
CA GLY A 3 -32.84 -1.59 -5.95
C GLY A 3 -31.82 -2.67 -6.34
N ILE A 4 -30.61 -2.23 -6.71
CA ILE A 4 -29.47 -3.13 -6.83
C ILE A 4 -29.23 -3.71 -5.42
N PRO A 5 -29.24 -5.03 -5.22
CA PRO A 5 -28.95 -5.63 -3.93
C PRO A 5 -27.50 -5.23 -3.54
N ARG A 6 -27.33 -4.54 -2.40
CA ARG A 6 -26.02 -4.35 -1.80
C ARG A 6 -25.49 -5.74 -1.48
N SER A 7 -24.37 -6.13 -2.07
CA SER A 7 -23.68 -7.37 -1.68
C SER A 7 -23.42 -7.29 -0.16
N ALA A 8 -23.65 -8.40 0.54
CA ALA A 8 -23.33 -8.48 1.97
C ALA A 8 -21.86 -8.12 2.18
N SER A 9 -21.57 -7.26 3.18
CA SER A 9 -20.20 -6.91 3.54
C SER A 9 -19.44 -8.16 3.94
N THR A 10 -18.24 -8.33 3.39
CA THR A 10 -17.37 -9.44 3.79
C THR A 10 -16.77 -9.18 5.19
N PRO A 11 -16.31 -10.23 5.91
CA PRO A 11 -15.59 -10.04 7.18
C PRO A 11 -14.44 -9.04 7.09
N ASP A 12 -13.70 -9.06 5.96
CA ASP A 12 -12.63 -8.10 5.72
C ASP A 12 -13.15 -6.66 5.50
N ASP A 13 -14.32 -6.46 4.91
CA ASP A 13 -14.89 -5.12 4.74
C ASP A 13 -15.26 -4.51 6.09
N VAL A 14 -15.80 -5.29 7.02
CA VAL A 14 -16.09 -4.87 8.41
C VAL A 14 -14.79 -4.49 9.12
N ALA A 15 -13.78 -5.33 9.03
CA ALA A 15 -12.47 -5.10 9.62
C ALA A 15 -11.79 -3.83 9.08
N ILE A 16 -11.83 -3.64 7.76
CA ILE A 16 -11.28 -2.46 7.09
C ILE A 16 -12.02 -1.19 7.54
N ASP A 17 -13.34 -1.24 7.65
CA ASP A 17 -14.16 -0.11 8.09
C ASP A 17 -13.82 0.32 9.52
N ALA A 18 -13.63 -0.64 10.42
CA ALA A 18 -13.21 -0.39 11.81
C ALA A 18 -11.82 0.24 11.88
N ALA A 19 -10.83 -0.32 11.16
CA ALA A 19 -9.47 0.23 11.11
C ALA A 19 -9.44 1.64 10.50
N ALA A 20 -10.18 1.88 9.42
CA ALA A 20 -10.28 3.18 8.78
C ALA A 20 -10.94 4.24 9.70
N THR A 21 -11.93 3.83 10.50
CA THR A 21 -12.56 4.71 11.49
C THR A 21 -11.57 5.12 12.58
N ALA A 22 -10.84 4.15 13.14
CA ALA A 22 -9.84 4.42 14.19
C ALA A 22 -8.69 5.32 13.68
N ALA A 23 -8.31 5.22 12.41
CA ALA A 23 -7.25 6.04 11.84
C ALA A 23 -7.62 7.53 11.73
N LEU A 24 -8.89 7.89 11.72
CA LEU A 24 -9.31 9.29 11.64
C LEU A 24 -8.82 10.12 12.84
N ASP A 25 -8.67 9.50 14.00
CA ASP A 25 -8.23 10.19 15.22
C ASP A 25 -6.73 10.56 15.19
N LEU A 26 -5.99 9.99 14.24
CA LEU A 26 -4.57 10.33 14.00
C LEU A 26 -4.39 11.56 13.10
N VAL A 27 -5.46 12.03 12.47
CA VAL A 27 -5.42 13.20 11.58
C VAL A 27 -5.75 14.45 12.36
N ALA A 28 -4.76 15.34 12.49
CA ALA A 28 -4.97 16.64 13.13
C ALA A 28 -5.70 17.61 12.18
N GLU A 29 -6.39 18.59 12.76
CA GLU A 29 -6.97 19.71 12.01
C GLU A 29 -5.90 20.48 11.24
N GLY A 30 -6.10 20.68 9.95
CA GLY A 30 -5.15 21.37 9.06
C GLY A 30 -3.99 20.50 8.54
N ALA A 31 -3.98 19.20 8.85
CA ALA A 31 -2.93 18.29 8.41
C ALA A 31 -2.88 18.13 6.87
N CYS A 32 -1.68 17.88 6.36
CA CYS A 32 -1.45 17.40 5.01
C CYS A 32 -1.21 15.88 5.06
N VAL A 33 -2.09 15.11 4.42
CA VAL A 33 -2.15 13.65 4.55
C VAL A 33 -1.75 12.96 3.24
N GLY A 34 -0.80 12.05 3.30
CA GLY A 34 -0.54 11.09 2.23
C GLY A 34 -1.70 10.08 2.13
N LEU A 35 -2.34 10.05 0.98
CA LEU A 35 -3.49 9.20 0.70
C LEU A 35 -3.03 7.97 -0.08
N GLY A 36 -2.98 6.83 0.61
CA GLY A 36 -2.57 5.55 0.05
C GLY A 36 -3.47 5.05 -1.07
N SER A 37 -3.24 3.83 -1.52
CA SER A 37 -3.97 3.22 -2.63
C SER A 37 -4.65 1.90 -2.22
N GLY A 38 -5.60 1.44 -3.05
CA GLY A 38 -6.33 0.20 -2.83
C GLY A 38 -7.52 0.32 -1.89
N ARG A 39 -8.15 -0.83 -1.61
CA ARG A 39 -9.44 -0.92 -0.92
C ARG A 39 -9.42 -0.30 0.50
N THR A 40 -8.39 -0.58 1.26
CA THR A 40 -8.29 -0.11 2.66
C THR A 40 -8.06 1.40 2.73
N ALA A 41 -7.16 1.92 1.90
CA ALA A 41 -6.94 3.36 1.81
C ALA A 41 -8.18 4.09 1.29
N ALA A 42 -8.93 3.50 0.35
CA ALA A 42 -10.18 4.06 -0.15
C ALA A 42 -11.23 4.21 0.98
N ALA A 43 -11.37 3.22 1.87
CA ALA A 43 -12.28 3.31 3.01
C ALA A 43 -11.90 4.49 3.94
N PHE A 44 -10.61 4.68 4.20
CA PHE A 44 -10.12 5.83 4.97
C PHE A 44 -10.39 7.16 4.26
N ILE A 45 -10.09 7.26 2.95
CA ILE A 45 -10.31 8.49 2.15
C ILE A 45 -11.78 8.89 2.19
N VAL A 46 -12.71 7.95 2.03
CA VAL A 46 -14.17 8.22 2.10
C VAL A 46 -14.56 8.78 3.46
N LYS A 47 -14.07 8.19 4.55
CA LYS A 47 -14.38 8.66 5.91
C LYS A 47 -13.76 10.04 6.19
N LEU A 48 -12.52 10.27 5.76
CA LEU A 48 -11.84 11.56 5.90
C LEU A 48 -12.57 12.65 5.09
N GLY A 49 -13.03 12.33 3.87
CA GLY A 49 -13.87 13.20 3.06
C GLY A 49 -15.18 13.58 3.76
N GLY A 50 -15.82 12.63 4.46
CA GLY A 50 -16.99 12.91 5.28
C GLY A 50 -16.70 13.95 6.39
N ARG A 51 -15.53 13.87 7.05
CA ARG A 51 -15.10 14.90 8.01
C ARG A 51 -14.83 16.25 7.33
N ALA A 52 -14.19 16.24 6.15
CA ALA A 52 -13.92 17.47 5.39
C ALA A 52 -15.20 18.18 4.98
N GLN A 53 -16.24 17.47 4.54
CA GLN A 53 -17.56 18.02 4.21
C GLN A 53 -18.28 18.64 5.43
N MET A 54 -17.93 18.20 6.64
CA MET A 54 -18.41 18.79 7.90
C MET A 54 -17.54 19.97 8.39
N GLY A 55 -16.60 20.45 7.59
CA GLY A 55 -15.75 21.61 7.90
C GLY A 55 -14.39 21.28 8.49
N PHE A 56 -14.02 19.99 8.65
CA PHE A 56 -12.67 19.60 9.08
C PHE A 56 -11.67 19.91 7.97
N ARG A 57 -10.69 20.77 8.27
CA ARG A 57 -9.69 21.19 7.29
C ARG A 57 -8.61 20.13 7.15
N VAL A 58 -8.38 19.69 5.93
CA VAL A 58 -7.33 18.73 5.58
C VAL A 58 -6.97 18.93 4.11
N THR A 59 -5.72 18.63 3.74
CA THR A 59 -5.29 18.51 2.35
C THR A 59 -4.67 17.14 2.13
N GLY A 60 -4.63 16.67 0.88
CA GLY A 60 -4.14 15.33 0.56
C GLY A 60 -3.12 15.30 -0.57
N VAL A 61 -2.15 14.36 -0.47
CA VAL A 61 -1.26 13.97 -1.56
C VAL A 61 -1.55 12.50 -1.91
N PRO A 62 -2.13 12.21 -3.08
CA PRO A 62 -2.55 10.85 -3.44
C PRO A 62 -1.39 10.01 -3.97
N ALA A 63 -1.31 8.74 -3.55
CA ALA A 63 -0.32 7.77 -4.01
C ALA A 63 -0.72 7.06 -5.32
N SER A 64 -1.88 7.39 -5.92
CA SER A 64 -2.31 6.85 -7.20
C SER A 64 -3.35 7.75 -7.87
N GLN A 65 -3.55 7.58 -9.19
CA GLN A 65 -4.63 8.27 -9.89
C GLN A 65 -6.03 7.87 -9.37
N ALA A 66 -6.19 6.61 -8.94
CA ALA A 66 -7.43 6.15 -8.33
C ALA A 66 -7.71 6.85 -7.00
N ALA A 67 -6.70 6.97 -6.13
CA ALA A 67 -6.80 7.72 -4.87
C ALA A 67 -7.07 9.22 -5.11
N SER A 68 -6.44 9.80 -6.15
CA SER A 68 -6.67 11.19 -6.55
C SER A 68 -8.13 11.44 -6.94
N ARG A 69 -8.68 10.63 -7.82
CA ARG A 69 -10.09 10.74 -8.23
C ARG A 69 -11.02 10.62 -7.02
N LEU A 70 -10.83 9.57 -6.21
CA LEU A 70 -11.67 9.35 -5.03
C LEU A 70 -11.61 10.52 -4.05
N ALA A 71 -10.41 11.05 -3.75
CA ALA A 71 -10.25 12.17 -2.82
C ALA A 71 -10.99 13.43 -3.31
N LEU A 72 -10.92 13.75 -4.60
CA LEU A 72 -11.68 14.85 -5.20
C LEU A 72 -13.20 14.61 -5.13
N ASP A 73 -13.64 13.40 -5.43
CA ASP A 73 -15.07 13.02 -5.40
C ASP A 73 -15.68 13.18 -4.00
N VAL A 74 -14.88 12.94 -2.94
CA VAL A 74 -15.34 13.10 -1.55
C VAL A 74 -15.00 14.46 -0.94
N GLY A 75 -14.45 15.40 -1.73
CA GLY A 75 -14.23 16.78 -1.33
C GLY A 75 -12.95 17.05 -0.53
N ILE A 76 -11.94 16.20 -0.60
CA ILE A 76 -10.61 16.47 -0.03
C ILE A 76 -9.78 17.29 -1.03
N PRO A 77 -9.35 18.52 -0.69
CA PRO A 77 -8.45 19.30 -1.54
C PRO A 77 -7.11 18.59 -1.71
N LEU A 78 -6.61 18.53 -2.94
CA LEU A 78 -5.33 17.91 -3.24
C LEU A 78 -4.24 18.97 -3.45
N VAL A 79 -3.03 18.63 -3.00
CA VAL A 79 -1.80 19.39 -3.26
C VAL A 79 -0.79 18.52 -3.98
N SER A 80 0.05 19.15 -4.81
CA SER A 80 1.16 18.46 -5.46
C SER A 80 2.29 18.23 -4.47
N LEU A 81 2.95 17.07 -4.55
CA LEU A 81 4.15 16.81 -3.77
C LEU A 81 5.32 17.58 -4.39
N ASP A 82 5.66 18.71 -3.81
CA ASP A 82 6.79 19.54 -4.18
C ASP A 82 7.68 19.86 -2.97
N ASN A 83 8.71 20.65 -3.17
CA ASN A 83 9.69 20.96 -2.11
C ASN A 83 9.12 21.73 -0.90
N SER A 84 7.93 22.27 -1.00
CA SER A 84 7.27 23.05 0.07
C SER A 84 6.30 22.22 0.90
N VAL A 85 5.91 21.03 0.43
CA VAL A 85 4.90 20.18 1.06
C VAL A 85 5.55 19.24 2.05
N LEU A 86 5.13 19.33 3.32
CA LEU A 86 5.46 18.38 4.38
C LEU A 86 4.20 17.57 4.72
N LEU A 87 4.30 16.25 4.56
CA LEU A 87 3.22 15.36 4.95
C LEU A 87 3.29 15.04 6.45
N ASP A 88 2.22 15.30 7.18
CA ASP A 88 2.16 15.01 8.61
C ASP A 88 2.07 13.51 8.87
N LEU A 89 1.31 12.80 8.06
CA LEU A 89 1.25 11.35 8.05
C LEU A 89 0.81 10.84 6.68
N THR A 90 1.18 9.60 6.39
CA THR A 90 0.57 8.81 5.29
C THR A 90 -0.28 7.71 5.89
N VAL A 91 -1.48 7.52 5.35
CA VAL A 91 -2.38 6.40 5.69
C VAL A 91 -2.56 5.52 4.47
N ASP A 92 -2.19 4.23 4.59
CA ASP A 92 -2.19 3.30 3.46
C ASP A 92 -2.55 1.87 3.92
N GLY A 93 -2.74 0.96 2.97
CA GLY A 93 -2.93 -0.46 3.22
C GLY A 93 -1.65 -1.28 3.07
N ALA A 94 -1.72 -2.57 3.39
CA ALA A 94 -0.69 -3.55 3.06
C ALA A 94 -1.29 -4.88 2.64
N ASP A 95 -0.51 -5.68 1.91
CA ASP A 95 -0.89 -7.01 1.43
C ASP A 95 -0.49 -8.09 2.45
N GLU A 96 0.68 -7.92 3.10
CA GLU A 96 1.14 -8.69 4.25
C GLU A 96 1.77 -7.78 5.29
N VAL A 97 1.62 -8.14 6.57
CA VAL A 97 2.26 -7.50 7.72
C VAL A 97 2.93 -8.56 8.57
N ALA A 98 4.26 -8.51 8.70
CA ALA A 98 5.04 -9.38 9.58
C ALA A 98 5.05 -8.85 11.04
N PRO A 99 5.44 -9.68 12.04
CA PRO A 99 5.42 -9.28 13.45
C PRO A 99 6.31 -8.07 13.81
N ASN A 100 7.34 -7.80 13.02
CA ASN A 100 8.21 -6.63 13.14
C ASN A 100 7.70 -5.40 12.38
N LEU A 101 6.47 -5.45 11.87
CA LEU A 101 5.80 -4.43 11.04
C LEU A 101 6.50 -4.15 9.69
N ASP A 102 7.29 -5.09 9.19
CA ASP A 102 7.70 -5.08 7.79
C ASP A 102 6.55 -5.57 6.92
N LEU A 103 6.47 -5.05 5.67
CA LEU A 103 5.27 -5.20 4.84
C LEU A 103 5.61 -5.75 3.46
N ILE A 104 4.64 -6.46 2.87
CA ILE A 104 4.53 -6.56 1.41
C ILE A 104 3.37 -5.65 0.99
N LYS A 105 3.61 -4.82 -0.04
CA LYS A 105 2.67 -3.90 -0.67
C LYS A 105 2.78 -3.96 -2.19
N GLY A 106 1.83 -3.35 -2.88
CA GLY A 106 1.92 -3.15 -4.32
C GLY A 106 1.14 -4.14 -5.19
N LEU A 107 0.27 -4.99 -4.61
CA LEU A 107 -0.65 -5.80 -5.42
C LEU A 107 -1.60 -4.92 -6.25
N GLY A 108 -1.92 -3.70 -5.77
CA GLY A 108 -2.70 -2.70 -6.49
C GLY A 108 -1.94 -1.93 -7.60
N GLY A 109 -0.63 -2.14 -7.78
CA GLY A 109 0.19 -1.52 -8.85
C GLY A 109 0.66 -0.10 -8.58
N ALA A 110 0.59 0.41 -7.33
CA ALA A 110 0.96 1.78 -6.98
C ALA A 110 2.23 1.90 -6.10
N LEU A 111 2.98 0.81 -5.93
CA LEU A 111 4.05 0.67 -4.92
C LEU A 111 5.09 1.82 -4.93
N VAL A 112 5.52 2.29 -6.10
CA VAL A 112 6.52 3.36 -6.22
C VAL A 112 5.99 4.67 -5.66
N ARG A 113 4.77 5.07 -6.06
CA ARG A 113 4.14 6.29 -5.54
C ARG A 113 3.79 6.16 -4.06
N GLU A 114 3.34 4.98 -3.61
CA GLU A 114 3.09 4.68 -2.20
C GLU A 114 4.37 4.88 -1.37
N ARG A 115 5.53 4.39 -1.85
CA ARG A 115 6.82 4.57 -1.18
C ARG A 115 7.26 6.04 -1.18
N ILE A 116 7.12 6.75 -2.28
CA ILE A 116 7.48 8.18 -2.38
C ILE A 116 6.67 8.99 -1.36
N VAL A 117 5.34 8.80 -1.31
CA VAL A 117 4.45 9.51 -0.38
C VAL A 117 4.76 9.14 1.07
N ALA A 118 5.04 7.86 1.36
CA ALA A 118 5.45 7.42 2.69
C ALA A 118 6.79 8.05 3.11
N ALA A 119 7.78 8.07 2.22
CA ALA A 119 9.09 8.65 2.50
C ALA A 119 9.05 10.18 2.71
N ALA A 120 8.09 10.87 2.08
CA ALA A 120 7.86 12.30 2.25
C ALA A 120 7.04 12.64 3.51
N SER A 121 6.59 11.64 4.27
CA SER A 121 5.74 11.82 5.44
C SER A 121 6.52 11.67 6.73
N LYS A 122 6.15 12.44 7.76
CA LYS A 122 6.72 12.28 9.11
C LYS A 122 6.44 10.91 9.70
N ARG A 123 5.29 10.30 9.34
CA ARG A 123 4.80 9.03 9.88
C ARG A 123 4.10 8.22 8.80
N GLN A 124 4.28 6.90 8.81
CA GLN A 124 3.45 5.99 8.01
C GLN A 124 2.57 5.13 8.91
N VAL A 125 1.27 5.25 8.73
CA VAL A 125 0.23 4.47 9.38
C VAL A 125 -0.35 3.48 8.37
N ILE A 126 -0.34 2.20 8.73
CA ILE A 126 -0.86 1.13 7.88
C ILE A 126 -2.17 0.61 8.45
N LEU A 127 -3.16 0.45 7.60
CA LEU A 127 -4.47 -0.11 7.94
C LEU A 127 -4.64 -1.46 7.28
N VAL A 128 -5.02 -2.47 8.06
CA VAL A 128 -5.26 -3.82 7.53
C VAL A 128 -6.42 -4.51 8.22
N ALA A 129 -7.06 -5.45 7.52
CA ALA A 129 -7.83 -6.50 8.16
C ALA A 129 -6.87 -7.52 8.79
N SER A 130 -7.27 -8.16 9.88
CA SER A 130 -6.47 -9.18 10.59
C SER A 130 -6.01 -10.34 9.69
N SER A 131 -6.75 -10.59 8.60
CA SER A 131 -6.37 -11.56 7.56
C SER A 131 -5.04 -11.25 6.86
N LYS A 132 -4.49 -10.02 6.99
CA LYS A 132 -3.22 -9.60 6.39
C LYS A 132 -2.01 -9.84 7.28
N LEU A 133 -2.21 -10.20 8.54
CA LEU A 133 -1.12 -10.59 9.44
C LEU A 133 -0.56 -11.94 9.01
N VAL A 134 0.76 -12.03 8.91
CA VAL A 134 1.49 -13.24 8.52
C VAL A 134 2.65 -13.50 9.49
N PRO A 135 3.05 -14.76 9.69
CA PRO A 135 4.21 -15.09 10.52
C PRO A 135 5.53 -14.61 9.90
N ALA A 136 5.60 -14.55 8.56
CA ALA A 136 6.76 -14.09 7.80
C ALA A 136 6.32 -13.58 6.43
N LEU A 137 7.05 -12.60 5.87
CA LEU A 137 6.75 -12.05 4.54
C LEU A 137 6.90 -13.10 3.43
N GLY A 138 6.01 -13.04 2.45
CA GLY A 138 5.94 -14.01 1.35
C GLY A 138 5.20 -15.29 1.71
N THR A 139 4.46 -15.30 2.83
CA THR A 139 3.62 -16.44 3.22
C THR A 139 2.42 -16.64 2.30
N ARG A 140 1.81 -15.55 1.84
CA ARG A 140 0.57 -15.58 1.04
C ARG A 140 0.71 -14.92 -0.31
N HIS A 141 1.53 -13.88 -0.39
CA HIS A 141 1.62 -13.03 -1.57
C HIS A 141 3.01 -13.06 -2.20
N ARG A 142 3.04 -12.74 -3.49
CA ARG A 142 4.26 -12.51 -4.25
C ARG A 142 4.82 -11.13 -3.90
N ILE A 143 6.11 -10.92 -4.12
CA ILE A 143 6.75 -9.62 -4.01
C ILE A 143 6.60 -8.92 -5.36
N PRO A 144 5.83 -7.81 -5.46
CA PRO A 144 5.78 -7.02 -6.68
C PRO A 144 7.10 -6.25 -6.87
N VAL A 145 7.57 -6.19 -8.11
CA VAL A 145 8.75 -5.41 -8.51
C VAL A 145 8.34 -4.54 -9.70
N GLU A 146 8.43 -3.21 -9.57
CA GLU A 146 8.17 -2.28 -10.67
C GLU A 146 9.42 -2.17 -11.55
N VAL A 147 9.23 -2.32 -12.86
CA VAL A 147 10.32 -2.49 -13.82
C VAL A 147 10.07 -1.60 -15.04
N ILE A 148 11.12 -0.94 -15.53
CA ILE A 148 11.08 -0.22 -16.81
C ILE A 148 10.74 -1.21 -17.93
N PRO A 149 9.74 -0.94 -18.81
CA PRO A 149 9.28 -1.90 -19.82
C PRO A 149 10.39 -2.48 -20.70
N PHE A 150 11.37 -1.66 -21.07
CA PHE A 150 12.54 -2.08 -21.85
C PHE A 150 13.39 -3.14 -21.15
N ALA A 151 13.39 -3.15 -19.81
CA ALA A 151 14.26 -4.02 -19.00
C ALA A 151 13.61 -5.34 -18.57
N VAL A 152 12.37 -5.64 -18.95
CA VAL A 152 11.63 -6.83 -18.47
C VAL A 152 12.42 -8.12 -18.65
N GLY A 153 12.98 -8.39 -19.82
CA GLY A 153 13.72 -9.61 -20.09
C GLY A 153 14.99 -9.78 -19.22
N PRO A 154 15.92 -8.80 -19.24
CA PRO A 154 17.10 -8.83 -18.36
C PRO A 154 16.75 -8.92 -16.87
N VAL A 155 15.78 -8.13 -16.40
CA VAL A 155 15.35 -8.13 -14.98
C VAL A 155 14.75 -9.49 -14.60
N THR A 156 13.88 -10.07 -15.44
CA THR A 156 13.31 -11.41 -15.19
C THR A 156 14.40 -12.46 -14.99
N ARG A 157 15.44 -12.47 -15.85
CA ARG A 157 16.58 -13.40 -15.70
C ARG A 157 17.35 -13.16 -14.39
N ALA A 158 17.60 -11.90 -14.04
CA ALA A 158 18.32 -11.56 -12.81
C ALA A 158 17.51 -11.97 -11.57
N LEU A 159 16.20 -11.70 -11.54
CA LEU A 159 15.32 -12.14 -10.45
C LEU A 159 15.29 -13.67 -10.31
N THR A 160 15.29 -14.39 -11.45
CA THR A 160 15.39 -15.87 -11.43
C THR A 160 16.71 -16.32 -10.84
N SER A 161 17.83 -15.65 -11.14
CA SER A 161 19.14 -15.95 -10.57
C SER A 161 19.22 -15.69 -9.06
N LEU A 162 18.37 -14.82 -8.52
CA LEU A 162 18.18 -14.64 -7.06
C LEU A 162 17.31 -15.74 -6.41
N GLY A 163 16.88 -16.75 -7.17
CA GLY A 163 16.01 -17.83 -6.68
C GLY A 163 14.53 -17.47 -6.60
N LEU A 164 14.12 -16.36 -7.21
CA LEU A 164 12.72 -15.95 -7.29
C LEU A 164 12.04 -16.60 -8.51
N MET A 165 10.71 -16.67 -8.46
CA MET A 165 9.87 -17.11 -9.58
C MET A 165 9.09 -15.89 -10.13
N PRO A 166 9.71 -15.10 -11.06
CA PRO A 166 9.11 -13.89 -11.60
C PRO A 166 8.01 -14.21 -12.61
N ASN A 167 6.93 -13.44 -12.58
CA ASN A 167 5.84 -13.49 -13.55
C ASN A 167 5.40 -12.07 -13.90
N LEU A 168 5.42 -11.70 -15.17
CA LEU A 168 4.94 -10.40 -15.64
C LEU A 168 3.44 -10.29 -15.35
N ARG A 169 3.03 -9.22 -14.65
CA ARG A 169 1.63 -9.00 -14.30
C ARG A 169 0.83 -8.65 -15.56
N ALA A 170 -0.24 -9.39 -15.79
CA ALA A 170 -1.18 -9.10 -16.86
C ALA A 170 -2.18 -8.01 -16.46
N ASP A 171 -2.66 -7.26 -17.45
CA ASP A 171 -3.76 -6.31 -17.25
C ASP A 171 -5.03 -7.09 -16.84
N PRO A 172 -5.68 -6.74 -15.73
CA PRO A 172 -6.90 -7.39 -15.28
C PRO A 172 -8.14 -7.01 -16.10
N ALA A 173 -8.04 -6.14 -17.10
CA ALA A 173 -9.18 -5.71 -17.89
C ALA A 173 -9.88 -6.90 -18.57
N PRO A 174 -11.22 -7.02 -18.46
CA PRO A 174 -11.98 -8.14 -19.05
C PRO A 174 -11.87 -8.23 -20.58
N SER A 175 -11.50 -7.11 -21.24
CA SER A 175 -11.33 -7.03 -22.69
C SER A 175 -9.92 -7.37 -23.16
N ALA A 176 -8.94 -7.53 -22.26
CA ALA A 176 -7.59 -7.93 -22.65
C ALA A 176 -7.59 -9.43 -23.00
N PRO A 177 -7.03 -9.85 -24.13
CA PRO A 177 -6.80 -11.26 -24.40
C PRO A 177 -5.97 -11.86 -23.27
N ALA A 178 -6.36 -13.02 -22.75
CA ALA A 178 -5.65 -13.67 -21.67
C ALA A 178 -4.15 -13.71 -21.99
N HIS A 179 -3.32 -13.10 -21.12
CA HIS A 179 -1.85 -13.04 -21.19
C HIS A 179 -1.20 -12.15 -22.25
N SER A 180 -1.91 -11.24 -22.93
CA SER A 180 -1.34 -10.49 -24.05
C SER A 180 -0.88 -9.07 -23.73
N THR A 181 -1.41 -8.42 -22.68
CA THR A 181 -1.05 -7.02 -22.35
C THR A 181 -0.56 -6.94 -20.91
N PRO A 182 0.66 -6.41 -20.67
CA PRO A 182 1.14 -6.14 -19.31
C PRO A 182 0.31 -5.07 -18.60
N ALA A 183 0.11 -5.23 -17.29
CA ALA A 183 -0.43 -4.17 -16.45
C ALA A 183 0.59 -3.03 -16.34
N VAL A 184 0.15 -1.81 -16.67
CA VAL A 184 0.99 -0.60 -16.64
C VAL A 184 0.65 0.22 -15.40
N SER A 185 1.68 0.61 -14.64
CA SER A 185 1.54 1.48 -13.47
C SER A 185 1.25 2.93 -13.85
N ASP A 186 0.83 3.75 -12.88
CA ASP A 186 0.64 5.20 -13.06
C ASP A 186 1.92 5.95 -13.49
N ASN A 187 3.09 5.28 -13.44
CA ASN A 187 4.38 5.82 -13.85
C ASN A 187 4.79 5.37 -15.27
N GLY A 188 3.97 4.58 -15.95
CA GLY A 188 4.28 4.02 -17.27
C GLY A 188 5.19 2.79 -17.24
N ASN A 189 5.45 2.23 -16.06
CA ASN A 189 6.24 1.01 -15.88
C ASN A 189 5.34 -0.23 -15.84
N VAL A 190 5.96 -1.42 -15.80
CA VAL A 190 5.27 -2.70 -15.63
C VAL A 190 5.64 -3.35 -14.30
N THR A 191 4.83 -4.29 -13.84
CA THR A 191 5.09 -5.02 -12.59
C THR A 191 5.43 -6.48 -12.88
N VAL A 192 6.50 -6.96 -12.25
CA VAL A 192 6.87 -8.37 -12.21
C VAL A 192 6.58 -8.89 -10.81
N ASP A 193 5.67 -9.86 -10.69
CA ASP A 193 5.28 -10.49 -9.43
C ASP A 193 6.19 -11.68 -9.14
N CYS A 194 7.01 -11.58 -8.11
CA CYS A 194 8.01 -12.59 -7.74
C CYS A 194 7.50 -13.51 -6.63
N ALA A 195 7.24 -14.78 -6.93
CA ALA A 195 6.97 -15.75 -5.89
C ALA A 195 8.27 -16.23 -5.23
N LEU A 196 8.19 -16.52 -3.93
CA LEU A 196 9.24 -17.12 -3.13
C LEU A 196 9.03 -18.63 -3.04
N ALA A 197 10.11 -19.41 -3.03
CA ALA A 197 10.03 -20.85 -2.79
C ALA A 197 9.61 -21.15 -1.32
N ARG A 198 9.93 -20.25 -0.40
CA ARG A 198 9.53 -20.27 1.02
C ARG A 198 9.48 -18.84 1.53
N PRO A 199 8.70 -18.56 2.60
CA PRO A 199 8.68 -17.23 3.22
C PRO A 199 10.07 -16.77 3.65
N LEU A 200 10.27 -15.45 3.78
CA LEU A 200 11.54 -14.87 4.24
C LEU A 200 11.78 -15.27 5.70
N ALA A 201 12.99 -15.74 6.00
CA ALA A 201 13.30 -16.31 7.30
C ALA A 201 13.23 -15.27 8.44
N ASP A 202 13.70 -14.05 8.16
CA ASP A 202 13.78 -12.93 9.12
C ASP A 202 13.93 -11.58 8.41
N ALA A 203 14.09 -10.53 9.20
CA ALA A 203 14.27 -9.16 8.70
C ALA A 203 15.59 -8.95 7.94
N ASP A 204 16.64 -9.70 8.25
CA ASP A 204 17.93 -9.60 7.56
C ASP A 204 17.84 -10.23 6.18
N ALA A 205 17.18 -11.38 6.06
CA ALA A 205 16.88 -11.99 4.78
C ALA A 205 16.00 -11.07 3.89
N ALA A 206 15.02 -10.39 4.49
CA ALA A 206 14.18 -9.43 3.77
C ALA A 206 14.99 -8.24 3.24
N ARG A 207 15.84 -7.64 4.08
CA ARG A 207 16.73 -6.53 3.69
C ARG A 207 17.74 -6.94 2.62
N ALA A 208 18.35 -8.11 2.76
CA ALA A 208 19.29 -8.62 1.78
C ALA A 208 18.62 -8.84 0.41
N LEU A 209 17.41 -9.38 0.39
CA LEU A 209 16.64 -9.58 -0.83
C LEU A 209 16.22 -8.24 -1.45
N GLU A 210 15.71 -7.29 -0.67
CA GLU A 210 15.36 -5.94 -1.14
C GLU A 210 16.56 -5.27 -1.81
N ALA A 211 17.71 -5.25 -1.13
CA ALA A 211 18.94 -4.66 -1.67
C ALA A 211 19.40 -5.35 -2.97
N ALA A 212 19.32 -6.68 -3.04
CA ALA A 212 19.66 -7.43 -4.24
C ALA A 212 18.73 -7.10 -5.42
N ILE A 213 17.42 -7.01 -5.18
CA ILE A 213 16.43 -6.63 -6.20
C ILE A 213 16.69 -5.20 -6.69
N LEU A 214 16.86 -4.24 -5.79
CA LEU A 214 17.08 -2.83 -6.13
C LEU A 214 18.42 -2.58 -6.84
N SER A 215 19.39 -3.47 -6.72
CA SER A 215 20.66 -3.40 -7.46
C SER A 215 20.55 -3.78 -8.94
N ILE A 216 19.44 -4.37 -9.39
CA ILE A 216 19.25 -4.82 -10.77
C ILE A 216 18.92 -3.61 -11.65
N ALA A 217 19.73 -3.35 -12.67
CA ALA A 217 19.48 -2.29 -13.63
C ALA A 217 18.11 -2.48 -14.33
N GLY A 218 17.26 -1.45 -14.27
CA GLY A 218 15.91 -1.47 -14.82
C GLY A 218 14.81 -1.77 -13.81
N VAL A 219 15.15 -2.16 -12.58
CA VAL A 219 14.23 -2.15 -11.44
C VAL A 219 14.04 -0.71 -10.97
N VAL A 220 12.79 -0.31 -10.75
CA VAL A 220 12.42 1.00 -10.22
C VAL A 220 12.24 0.91 -8.71
N ASP A 221 11.47 -0.07 -8.23
CA ASP A 221 11.25 -0.31 -6.80
C ASP A 221 10.66 -1.72 -6.57
N THR A 222 10.55 -2.11 -5.30
CA THR A 222 10.01 -3.40 -4.85
C THR A 222 8.90 -3.21 -3.83
N GLY A 223 8.00 -4.19 -3.74
CA GLY A 223 6.92 -4.21 -2.75
C GLY A 223 7.35 -4.60 -1.33
N LEU A 224 8.64 -4.78 -1.05
CA LEU A 224 9.16 -4.95 0.31
C LEU A 224 9.27 -3.58 0.98
N PHE A 225 8.39 -3.25 1.94
CA PHE A 225 8.42 -2.01 2.73
C PHE A 225 8.95 -2.33 4.11
N LEU A 226 10.28 -2.24 4.25
CA LEU A 226 10.99 -2.66 5.46
C LEU A 226 11.31 -1.45 6.34
N GLY A 227 10.90 -1.50 7.61
CA GLY A 227 11.17 -0.44 8.57
C GLY A 227 10.36 0.84 8.38
N THR A 228 9.42 0.91 7.45
CA THR A 228 8.72 2.14 7.07
C THR A 228 7.50 2.45 7.94
N ALA A 229 6.70 1.44 8.30
CA ALA A 229 5.52 1.63 9.11
C ALA A 229 5.88 2.01 10.56
N GLU A 230 5.36 3.13 11.05
CA GLU A 230 5.43 3.49 12.46
C GLU A 230 4.45 2.63 13.26
N ARG A 231 3.22 2.51 12.76
CA ARG A 231 2.15 1.69 13.37
C ARG A 231 1.30 1.00 12.33
N VAL A 232 0.67 -0.07 12.76
CA VAL A 232 -0.34 -0.80 11.99
C VAL A 232 -1.62 -0.85 12.81
N ILE A 233 -2.72 -0.37 12.26
CA ILE A 233 -4.06 -0.47 12.83
C ILE A 233 -4.72 -1.70 12.19
N VAL A 234 -4.97 -2.70 13.00
CA VAL A 234 -5.55 -3.97 12.60
C VAL A 234 -7.02 -3.98 12.97
N GLY A 235 -7.89 -4.07 11.98
CA GLY A 235 -9.32 -4.29 12.22
C GLY A 235 -9.66 -5.78 12.21
N TYR A 236 -10.70 -6.14 12.94
CA TYR A 236 -11.24 -7.49 13.07
C TYR A 236 -12.71 -7.53 12.65
N PRO A 237 -13.23 -8.71 12.22
CA PRO A 237 -14.61 -8.84 11.76
C PRO A 237 -15.68 -8.55 12.82
N ASP A 238 -15.31 -8.57 14.11
CA ASP A 238 -16.16 -8.23 15.25
C ASP A 238 -16.10 -6.76 15.64
N HIS A 239 -15.56 -5.89 14.75
CA HIS A 239 -15.30 -4.47 14.96
C HIS A 239 -14.20 -4.14 15.99
N HIS A 240 -13.54 -5.15 16.57
CA HIS A 240 -12.37 -4.91 17.41
C HIS A 240 -11.25 -4.27 16.58
N VAL A 241 -10.46 -3.39 17.20
CA VAL A 241 -9.30 -2.74 16.59
C VAL A 241 -8.12 -2.88 17.52
N GLU A 242 -6.99 -3.33 16.97
CA GLU A 242 -5.70 -3.40 17.65
C GLU A 242 -4.71 -2.46 16.97
N THR A 243 -3.89 -1.77 17.76
CA THR A 243 -2.80 -0.94 17.24
C THR A 243 -1.46 -1.56 17.60
N LEU A 244 -0.71 -1.94 16.57
CA LEU A 244 0.66 -2.41 16.70
C LEU A 244 1.61 -1.25 16.42
N VAL A 245 2.58 -1.00 17.31
CA VAL A 245 3.54 0.11 17.20
C VAL A 245 4.94 -0.45 17.07
N ARG A 246 5.75 0.12 16.16
CA ARG A 246 7.15 -0.27 15.97
C ARG A 246 7.95 0.11 17.21
N ARG A 247 8.67 -0.85 17.78
CA ARG A 247 9.56 -0.58 18.92
C ARG A 247 10.67 0.39 18.53
N GLY A 248 10.87 1.43 19.36
CA GLY A 248 11.88 2.47 19.12
C GLY A 248 11.41 3.61 18.21
N SER A 249 10.14 3.68 17.84
CA SER A 249 9.55 4.87 17.22
C SER A 249 9.47 6.00 18.25
N SER A 250 9.97 7.19 17.90
CA SER A 250 9.93 8.38 18.75
C SER A 250 8.52 8.94 19.01
N TYR A 251 7.49 8.30 18.46
CA TYR A 251 6.07 8.68 18.56
C TYR A 251 5.24 7.69 19.40
N ALA A 252 5.90 6.86 20.22
CA ALA A 252 5.22 5.80 20.98
C ALA A 252 4.36 6.32 22.16
N ASP A 253 4.50 7.60 22.54
CA ASP A 253 3.91 8.17 23.76
C ASP A 253 3.22 9.53 23.52
N THR A 254 2.26 9.63 22.59
CA THR A 254 1.33 10.77 22.53
C THR A 254 -0.06 10.33 22.15
#